data_5eaf694c8a37fa8f07e360d54e3bdb5d
#
_entry.id   5eaf694c8a37fa8f07e360d54e3bdb5d
#
_cell.length_a   1.000
_cell.length_b   1.000
_cell.length_c   1.000
_cell.angle_alpha   90.00
_cell.angle_beta   90.00
_cell.angle_gamma   90.00
#
_symmetry.space_group_name_H-M   'P 1'
#
loop_
_entity.id
_entity.type
_entity.pdbx_description
1 polymer ?
#
loop_
_entity_poly.entity_id
_entity_poly.type
_entity_poly.pdbx_seq_one_letter_code
_entity_poly.pdbx_strand_id
1 'polypeptide(L)'
;MVKANKMNYFTKKRLVVLLVVFLLIINVAAISTIVFHRYFISDRVFGEKKIENPVGFMRKALSLDSKQEKIFKSLNSDYQKKSAKTLKSLKMKRVEMLEEISLPDPNIEQLDKIADEIGVLHADLKKQTIKNFLDMKENCTPEQQQKFKQMYRRILMGKGHEMEPNDRKFKNRQGEGKEDRKPRKRSK
;
A
#
# COMPACT_ATOMS: atom_id res chain seq x y z
N MET A 1 31.91 -27.69 55.28
CA MET A 1 30.57 -27.43 55.83
C MET A 1 29.86 -26.42 54.92
N VAL A 2 29.00 -26.88 54.09
CA VAL A 2 28.19 -26.00 53.17
C VAL A 2 26.88 -25.66 53.90
N LYS A 3 26.72 -24.40 54.27
CA LYS A 3 25.46 -23.86 54.85
C LYS A 3 24.37 -23.86 53.74
N ALA A 4 23.46 -24.83 53.82
CA ALA A 4 22.22 -24.82 53.01
C ALA A 4 21.36 -23.63 53.45
N ASN A 5 21.25 -22.63 52.59
CA ASN A 5 20.45 -21.42 52.81
C ASN A 5 18.95 -21.80 52.70
N LYS A 6 18.26 -22.05 53.83
CA LYS A 6 16.82 -22.23 53.92
C LYS A 6 16.12 -20.94 53.55
N MET A 7 15.80 -20.76 52.26
CA MET A 7 14.89 -19.67 51.78
C MET A 7 13.56 -19.82 52.51
N ASN A 8 13.17 -18.77 53.27
CA ASN A 8 11.97 -18.73 54.06
C ASN A 8 10.70 -18.90 53.14
N TYR A 9 9.74 -19.71 53.61
CA TYR A 9 8.49 -20.03 52.89
C TYR A 9 7.75 -18.77 52.36
N PHE A 10 7.83 -17.65 53.06
CA PHE A 10 7.29 -16.35 52.67
C PHE A 10 7.97 -15.74 51.43
N THR A 11 9.31 -15.90 51.29
CA THR A 11 10.05 -15.43 50.11
C THR A 11 9.71 -16.26 48.88
N LYS A 12 9.52 -17.58 49.02
CA LYS A 12 9.11 -18.45 47.92
C LYS A 12 7.69 -18.11 47.40
N LYS A 13 6.72 -17.86 48.28
CA LYS A 13 5.38 -17.42 47.86
C LYS A 13 5.41 -16.08 47.12
N ARG A 14 6.16 -15.08 47.61
CA ARG A 14 6.32 -13.79 46.92
C ARG A 14 7.00 -13.95 45.55
N LEU A 15 8.00 -14.82 45.45
CA LEU A 15 8.68 -15.10 44.18
C LEU A 15 7.73 -15.74 43.17
N VAL A 16 6.91 -16.70 43.57
CA VAL A 16 5.89 -17.33 42.72
C VAL A 16 4.83 -16.34 42.26
N VAL A 17 4.34 -15.48 43.14
CA VAL A 17 3.38 -14.42 42.79
C VAL A 17 3.98 -13.44 41.78
N LEU A 18 5.24 -13.02 41.98
CA LEU A 18 5.94 -12.13 41.05
C LEU A 18 6.12 -12.81 39.67
N LEU A 19 6.45 -14.09 39.63
CA LEU A 19 6.57 -14.87 38.37
C LEU A 19 5.23 -14.96 37.64
N VAL A 20 4.13 -15.21 38.36
CA VAL A 20 2.78 -15.27 37.75
C VAL A 20 2.36 -13.91 37.21
N VAL A 21 2.60 -12.82 37.98
CA VAL A 21 2.31 -11.45 37.50
C VAL A 21 3.15 -11.11 36.26
N PHE A 22 4.44 -11.46 36.24
CA PHE A 22 5.31 -11.25 35.09
C PHE A 22 4.85 -12.00 33.85
N LEU A 23 4.42 -13.27 34.01
CA LEU A 23 3.83 -14.07 32.93
C LEU A 23 2.53 -13.45 32.39
N LEU A 24 1.68 -12.91 33.25
CA LEU A 24 0.46 -12.23 32.85
C LEU A 24 0.74 -10.96 32.06
N ILE A 25 1.76 -10.17 32.49
CA ILE A 25 2.18 -8.96 31.76
C ILE A 25 2.69 -9.32 30.35
N ILE A 26 3.49 -10.38 30.22
CA ILE A 26 4.00 -10.85 28.90
C ILE A 26 2.81 -11.28 28.01
N ASN A 27 1.84 -12.03 28.54
CA ASN A 27 0.68 -12.44 27.78
C ASN A 27 -0.17 -11.24 27.30
N VAL A 28 -0.42 -10.27 28.17
CA VAL A 28 -1.15 -9.03 27.81
C VAL A 28 -0.38 -8.24 26.76
N ALA A 29 0.94 -8.11 26.89
CA ALA A 29 1.80 -7.46 25.91
C ALA A 29 1.77 -8.19 24.54
N ALA A 30 1.82 -9.51 24.53
CA ALA A 30 1.75 -10.33 23.31
C ALA A 30 0.39 -10.17 22.62
N ILE A 31 -0.72 -10.23 23.39
CA ILE A 31 -2.07 -10.02 22.85
C ILE A 31 -2.22 -8.60 22.31
N SER A 32 -1.76 -7.58 23.08
CA SER A 32 -1.75 -6.18 22.61
C SER A 32 -0.96 -6.00 21.33
N THR A 33 0.20 -6.65 21.20
CA THR A 33 1.03 -6.58 20.00
C THR A 33 0.31 -7.25 18.82
N ILE A 34 -0.34 -8.40 19.00
CA ILE A 34 -1.08 -9.09 17.95
C ILE A 34 -2.31 -8.27 17.52
N VAL A 35 -3.05 -7.72 18.47
CA VAL A 35 -4.22 -6.87 18.20
C VAL A 35 -3.79 -5.57 17.51
N PHE A 36 -2.78 -4.89 18.03
CA PHE A 36 -2.21 -3.68 17.43
C PHE A 36 -1.66 -3.95 16.02
N HIS A 37 -0.93 -5.07 15.83
CA HIS A 37 -0.41 -5.51 14.54
C HIS A 37 -1.54 -5.83 13.55
N ARG A 38 -2.63 -6.43 14.01
CA ARG A 38 -3.79 -6.76 13.18
C ARG A 38 -4.61 -5.52 12.81
N TYR A 39 -4.80 -4.58 13.74
CA TYR A 39 -5.45 -3.30 13.46
C TYR A 39 -4.58 -2.37 12.60
N PHE A 40 -3.27 -2.30 12.86
CA PHE A 40 -2.36 -1.40 12.15
C PHE A 40 -1.86 -1.95 10.82
N ILE A 41 -1.76 -3.29 10.66
CA ILE A 41 -1.31 -3.93 9.41
C ILE A 41 -2.46 -4.14 8.44
N SER A 42 -3.70 -4.29 8.91
CA SER A 42 -4.86 -4.33 8.01
C SER A 42 -4.93 -3.08 7.11
N ASP A 43 -4.58 -1.91 7.66
CA ASP A 43 -4.46 -0.68 6.87
C ASP A 43 -3.19 -0.64 5.99
N ARG A 44 -2.14 -1.41 6.32
CA ARG A 44 -0.90 -1.44 5.51
C ARG A 44 -0.87 -2.49 4.42
N VAL A 45 -1.57 -3.60 4.60
CA VAL A 45 -1.63 -4.70 3.59
C VAL A 45 -2.60 -4.34 2.46
N PHE A 46 -3.62 -3.51 2.72
CA PHE A 46 -4.50 -2.91 1.72
C PHE A 46 -4.31 -1.39 1.58
N GLY A 47 -3.44 -0.79 2.38
CA GLY A 47 -3.09 0.61 2.33
C GLY A 47 -2.05 0.84 1.22
N GLU A 48 -2.49 1.06 -0.01
CA GLU A 48 -1.73 1.94 -0.89
C GLU A 48 -1.38 3.18 -0.05
N LYS A 49 -0.09 3.48 0.09
CA LYS A 49 0.36 4.75 0.69
C LYS A 49 -0.45 5.83 -0.01
N LYS A 50 -1.47 6.36 0.65
CA LYS A 50 -2.30 7.43 0.11
C LYS A 50 -1.34 8.56 -0.18
N ILE A 51 -1.07 8.80 -1.46
CA ILE A 51 -0.27 9.96 -1.88
C ILE A 51 -1.13 11.15 -1.48
N GLU A 52 -0.72 11.89 -0.45
CA GLU A 52 -1.51 13.01 0.11
C GLU A 52 -1.92 14.02 -0.97
N ASN A 53 -1.10 14.16 -2.01
CA ASN A 53 -1.42 15.00 -3.16
C ASN A 53 -1.00 14.31 -4.47
N PRO A 54 -1.82 13.38 -5.01
CA PRO A 54 -1.48 12.66 -6.23
C PRO A 54 -1.32 13.58 -7.44
N VAL A 55 -2.12 14.64 -7.54
CA VAL A 55 -2.01 15.61 -8.64
C VAL A 55 -0.74 16.46 -8.52
N GLY A 56 -0.37 16.88 -7.31
CA GLY A 56 0.89 17.59 -7.07
C GLY A 56 2.12 16.76 -7.43
N PHE A 57 2.07 15.45 -7.15
CA PHE A 57 3.11 14.51 -7.58
C PHE A 57 3.16 14.38 -9.11
N MET A 58 2.01 14.21 -9.77
CA MET A 58 1.92 14.14 -11.24
C MET A 58 2.39 15.43 -11.91
N ARG A 59 2.03 16.60 -11.37
CA ARG A 59 2.48 17.89 -11.85
C ARG A 59 4.00 17.98 -11.94
N LYS A 60 4.69 17.58 -10.87
CA LYS A 60 6.17 17.59 -10.83
C LYS A 60 6.77 16.55 -11.76
N ALA A 61 6.25 15.31 -11.75
CA ALA A 61 6.79 14.21 -12.51
C ALA A 61 6.62 14.36 -14.03
N LEU A 62 5.52 14.98 -14.46
CA LEU A 62 5.17 15.18 -15.89
C LEU A 62 5.43 16.59 -16.36
N SER A 63 5.83 17.53 -15.48
CA SER A 63 5.99 18.94 -15.79
C SER A 63 4.71 19.53 -16.41
N LEU A 64 3.54 19.29 -15.75
CA LEU A 64 2.26 19.78 -16.24
C LEU A 64 2.20 21.29 -16.17
N ASP A 65 1.64 21.91 -17.22
CA ASP A 65 1.31 23.33 -17.22
C ASP A 65 0.06 23.63 -16.34
N SER A 66 -0.25 24.91 -16.16
CA SER A 66 -1.37 25.34 -15.30
C SER A 66 -2.74 24.90 -15.81
N LYS A 67 -2.92 24.75 -17.13
CA LYS A 67 -4.16 24.27 -17.75
C LYS A 67 -4.31 22.77 -17.53
N GLN A 68 -3.26 22.01 -17.80
CA GLN A 68 -3.21 20.57 -17.56
C GLN A 68 -3.41 20.24 -16.08
N GLU A 69 -2.80 21.00 -15.16
CA GLU A 69 -2.99 20.80 -13.71
C GLU A 69 -4.45 20.93 -13.29
N LYS A 70 -5.19 21.93 -13.82
CA LYS A 70 -6.63 22.09 -13.53
C LYS A 70 -7.44 20.89 -14.04
N ILE A 71 -7.16 20.42 -15.25
CA ILE A 71 -7.82 19.24 -15.82
C ILE A 71 -7.54 18.00 -14.98
N PHE A 72 -6.28 17.75 -14.61
CA PHE A 72 -5.89 16.61 -13.78
C PHE A 72 -6.53 16.63 -12.40
N LYS A 73 -6.68 17.84 -11.79
CA LYS A 73 -7.41 18.01 -10.52
C LYS A 73 -8.88 17.61 -10.66
N SER A 74 -9.56 18.03 -11.72
CA SER A 74 -10.96 17.67 -11.99
C SER A 74 -11.11 16.17 -12.19
N LEU A 75 -10.33 15.57 -13.08
CA LEU A 75 -10.36 14.13 -13.37
C LEU A 75 -10.08 13.29 -12.11
N ASN A 76 -9.09 13.69 -11.32
CA ASN A 76 -8.78 13.02 -10.07
C ASN A 76 -9.92 13.14 -9.04
N SER A 77 -10.55 14.31 -8.93
CA SER A 77 -11.70 14.52 -8.03
C SER A 77 -12.86 13.61 -8.40
N ASP A 78 -13.19 13.52 -9.69
CA ASP A 78 -14.28 12.67 -10.18
C ASP A 78 -13.99 11.18 -9.97
N TYR A 79 -12.75 10.77 -10.22
CA TYR A 79 -12.29 9.42 -9.92
C TYR A 79 -12.42 9.11 -8.43
N GLN A 80 -11.94 9.99 -7.55
CA GLN A 80 -12.03 9.80 -6.10
C GLN A 80 -13.48 9.66 -5.62
N LYS A 81 -14.40 10.48 -6.13
CA LYS A 81 -15.82 10.38 -5.78
C LYS A 81 -16.45 9.04 -6.22
N LYS A 82 -16.13 8.58 -7.44
CA LYS A 82 -16.66 7.32 -7.98
C LYS A 82 -16.06 6.12 -7.25
N SER A 83 -14.74 6.08 -7.11
CA SER A 83 -14.05 4.98 -6.44
C SER A 83 -14.42 4.87 -4.96
N ALA A 84 -14.63 6.00 -4.25
CA ALA A 84 -15.08 5.98 -2.86
C ALA A 84 -16.44 5.29 -2.68
N LYS A 85 -17.38 5.47 -3.63
CA LYS A 85 -18.68 4.76 -3.60
C LYS A 85 -18.48 3.25 -3.76
N THR A 86 -17.69 2.83 -4.75
CA THR A 86 -17.40 1.41 -4.98
C THR A 86 -16.67 0.77 -3.81
N LEU A 87 -15.69 1.46 -3.21
CA LEU A 87 -14.97 1.01 -2.02
C LEU A 87 -15.88 0.87 -0.79
N LYS A 88 -16.84 1.79 -0.62
CA LYS A 88 -17.86 1.68 0.43
C LYS A 88 -18.72 0.43 0.23
N SER A 89 -19.19 0.17 -0.99
CA SER A 89 -19.98 -1.03 -1.33
C SER A 89 -19.16 -2.30 -1.10
N LEU A 90 -17.88 -2.33 -1.50
CA LEU A 90 -16.95 -3.45 -1.21
C LEU A 90 -16.83 -3.72 0.28
N LYS A 91 -16.68 -2.67 1.09
CA LYS A 91 -16.61 -2.80 2.55
C LYS A 91 -17.89 -3.41 3.12
N MET A 92 -19.06 -2.95 2.66
CA MET A 92 -20.34 -3.49 3.11
C MET A 92 -20.49 -4.96 2.75
N LYS A 93 -20.17 -5.37 1.51
CA LYS A 93 -20.24 -6.76 1.07
C LYS A 93 -19.27 -7.69 1.82
N ARG A 94 -18.10 -7.19 2.20
CA ARG A 94 -17.16 -7.95 3.05
C ARG A 94 -17.69 -8.14 4.48
N VAL A 95 -18.41 -7.16 5.02
CA VAL A 95 -19.07 -7.29 6.33
C VAL A 95 -20.18 -8.32 6.24
N GLU A 96 -21.05 -8.24 5.22
CA GLU A 96 -22.12 -9.20 4.94
C GLU A 96 -21.58 -10.64 4.82
N MET A 97 -20.47 -10.83 4.07
CA MET A 97 -19.79 -12.12 3.97
C MET A 97 -19.28 -12.62 5.35
N LEU A 98 -18.70 -11.72 6.14
CA LEU A 98 -18.20 -12.09 7.47
C LEU A 98 -19.34 -12.48 8.42
N GLU A 99 -20.47 -11.77 8.36
CA GLU A 99 -21.66 -12.09 9.15
C GLU A 99 -22.20 -13.46 8.77
N GLU A 100 -22.34 -13.76 7.49
CA GLU A 100 -22.81 -15.07 7.00
C GLU A 100 -21.87 -16.22 7.40
N ILE A 101 -20.55 -16.07 7.21
CA ILE A 101 -19.55 -17.07 7.62
C ILE A 101 -19.58 -17.34 9.14
N SER A 102 -20.01 -16.36 9.94
CA SER A 102 -20.04 -16.47 11.41
C SER A 102 -21.27 -17.15 11.94
N LEU A 103 -22.25 -17.49 11.10
CA LEU A 103 -23.43 -18.25 11.52
C LEU A 103 -23.07 -19.70 11.89
N PRO A 104 -23.81 -20.34 12.79
CA PRO A 104 -23.61 -21.76 13.10
C PRO A 104 -23.80 -22.70 11.90
N ASP A 105 -24.64 -22.30 10.95
CA ASP A 105 -24.94 -23.01 9.69
C ASP A 105 -24.90 -22.03 8.51
N PRO A 106 -23.70 -21.72 7.97
CA PRO A 106 -23.53 -20.75 6.89
C PRO A 106 -24.15 -21.25 5.58
N ASN A 107 -24.88 -20.40 4.89
CA ASN A 107 -25.45 -20.71 3.59
C ASN A 107 -24.40 -20.50 2.48
N ILE A 108 -23.93 -21.60 1.89
CA ILE A 108 -22.90 -21.58 0.83
C ILE A 108 -23.38 -20.82 -0.42
N GLU A 109 -24.64 -21.00 -0.84
CA GLU A 109 -25.18 -20.31 -2.01
C GLU A 109 -25.19 -18.78 -1.81
N GLN A 110 -25.55 -18.33 -0.60
CA GLN A 110 -25.48 -16.91 -0.24
C GLN A 110 -24.03 -16.39 -0.22
N LEU A 111 -23.09 -17.17 0.29
CA LEU A 111 -21.67 -16.80 0.28
C LEU A 111 -21.12 -16.68 -1.14
N ASP A 112 -21.45 -17.61 -2.03
CA ASP A 112 -21.05 -17.56 -3.44
C ASP A 112 -21.61 -16.32 -4.13
N LYS A 113 -22.88 -16.00 -3.89
CA LYS A 113 -23.52 -14.78 -4.42
C LYS A 113 -22.79 -13.51 -3.92
N ILE A 114 -22.47 -13.42 -2.63
CA ILE A 114 -21.73 -12.28 -2.08
C ILE A 114 -20.34 -12.20 -2.70
N ALA A 115 -19.65 -13.34 -2.91
CA ALA A 115 -18.35 -13.39 -3.55
C ALA A 115 -18.40 -12.87 -4.99
N ASP A 116 -19.41 -13.25 -5.77
CA ASP A 116 -19.64 -12.75 -7.14
C ASP A 116 -19.87 -11.23 -7.15
N GLU A 117 -20.70 -10.72 -6.23
CA GLU A 117 -20.96 -9.28 -6.10
C GLU A 117 -19.68 -8.50 -5.75
N ILE A 118 -18.82 -9.05 -4.88
CA ILE A 118 -17.49 -8.51 -4.58
C ILE A 118 -16.62 -8.51 -5.84
N GLY A 119 -16.68 -9.59 -6.64
CA GLY A 119 -15.98 -9.70 -7.91
C GLY A 119 -16.36 -8.61 -8.90
N VAL A 120 -17.66 -8.35 -9.05
CA VAL A 120 -18.20 -7.27 -9.90
C VAL A 120 -17.72 -5.90 -9.43
N LEU A 121 -17.77 -5.62 -8.12
CA LEU A 121 -17.30 -4.35 -7.56
C LEU A 121 -15.80 -4.13 -7.77
N HIS A 122 -14.99 -5.18 -7.68
CA HIS A 122 -13.56 -5.11 -8.02
C HIS A 122 -13.33 -4.83 -9.51
N ALA A 123 -14.11 -5.46 -10.38
CA ALA A 123 -14.04 -5.20 -11.82
C ALA A 123 -14.40 -3.73 -12.12
N ASP A 124 -15.43 -3.19 -11.48
CA ASP A 124 -15.85 -1.80 -11.64
C ASP A 124 -14.79 -0.81 -11.17
N LEU A 125 -14.15 -1.07 -10.02
CA LEU A 125 -13.04 -0.24 -9.54
C LEU A 125 -11.88 -0.23 -10.54
N LYS A 126 -11.57 -1.38 -11.14
CA LYS A 126 -10.55 -1.50 -12.18
C LYS A 126 -10.93 -0.72 -13.44
N LYS A 127 -12.17 -0.81 -13.91
CA LYS A 127 -12.69 -0.04 -15.05
C LYS A 127 -12.61 1.47 -14.81
N GLN A 128 -13.00 1.93 -13.62
CA GLN A 128 -12.88 3.34 -13.22
C GLN A 128 -11.42 3.83 -13.25
N THR A 129 -10.49 2.99 -12.76
CA THR A 129 -9.05 3.28 -12.77
C THR A 129 -8.52 3.40 -14.21
N ILE A 130 -8.91 2.46 -15.09
CA ILE A 130 -8.52 2.48 -16.51
C ILE A 130 -9.07 3.73 -17.20
N LYS A 131 -10.35 4.05 -16.98
CA LYS A 131 -10.95 5.25 -17.57
C LYS A 131 -10.22 6.51 -17.14
N ASN A 132 -9.99 6.70 -15.84
CA ASN A 132 -9.25 7.85 -15.33
C ASN A 132 -7.84 7.97 -15.94
N PHE A 133 -7.16 6.81 -16.15
CA PHE A 133 -5.87 6.78 -16.82
C PHE A 133 -5.96 7.29 -18.27
N LEU A 134 -6.94 6.81 -19.03
CA LEU A 134 -7.13 7.20 -20.43
C LEU A 134 -7.47 8.68 -20.54
N ASP A 135 -8.41 9.16 -19.72
CA ASP A 135 -8.81 10.57 -19.68
C ASP A 135 -7.61 11.50 -19.35
N MET A 136 -6.74 11.10 -18.41
CA MET A 136 -5.51 11.84 -18.11
C MET A 136 -4.48 11.76 -19.25
N LYS A 137 -4.30 10.61 -19.86
CA LYS A 137 -3.36 10.39 -20.95
C LYS A 137 -3.69 11.26 -22.17
N GLU A 138 -4.96 11.44 -22.51
CA GLU A 138 -5.42 12.29 -23.62
C GLU A 138 -5.02 13.77 -23.44
N ASN A 139 -4.85 14.20 -22.19
CA ASN A 139 -4.43 15.56 -21.85
C ASN A 139 -2.91 15.71 -21.70
N CYS A 140 -2.12 14.72 -22.11
CA CYS A 140 -0.66 14.73 -22.08
C CYS A 140 -0.06 14.94 -23.47
N THR A 141 1.09 15.64 -23.57
CA THR A 141 1.92 15.63 -24.78
C THR A 141 2.53 14.25 -25.02
N PRO A 142 3.03 13.93 -26.24
CA PRO A 142 3.68 12.65 -26.52
C PRO A 142 4.80 12.29 -25.54
N GLU A 143 5.63 13.27 -25.15
CA GLU A 143 6.73 13.09 -24.19
C GLU A 143 6.20 12.81 -22.77
N GLN A 144 5.16 13.54 -22.37
CA GLN A 144 4.49 13.32 -21.10
C GLN A 144 3.83 11.94 -21.04
N GLN A 145 3.23 11.45 -22.14
CA GLN A 145 2.58 10.14 -22.20
C GLN A 145 3.54 9.00 -21.90
N GLN A 146 4.81 9.08 -22.35
CA GLN A 146 5.80 8.06 -22.03
C GLN A 146 6.11 8.01 -20.53
N LYS A 147 6.33 9.16 -19.89
CA LYS A 147 6.55 9.27 -18.45
C LYS A 147 5.33 8.77 -17.66
N PHE A 148 4.14 9.17 -18.12
CA PHE A 148 2.87 8.79 -17.51
C PHE A 148 2.63 7.27 -17.56
N LYS A 149 2.93 6.61 -18.68
CA LYS A 149 2.89 5.15 -18.83
C LYS A 149 3.79 4.45 -17.81
N GLN A 150 5.01 4.94 -17.59
CA GLN A 150 5.93 4.36 -16.61
C GLN A 150 5.40 4.49 -15.17
N MET A 151 4.82 5.66 -14.83
CA MET A 151 4.19 5.86 -13.52
C MET A 151 3.02 4.90 -13.29
N TYR A 152 2.16 4.75 -14.29
CA TYR A 152 0.97 3.90 -14.20
C TYR A 152 1.32 2.41 -14.16
N ARG A 153 2.36 1.99 -14.88
CA ARG A 153 2.89 0.62 -14.79
C ARG A 153 3.22 0.25 -13.34
N ARG A 154 3.85 1.15 -12.58
CA ARG A 154 4.15 0.94 -11.14
C ARG A 154 2.89 0.81 -10.29
N ILE A 155 1.83 1.56 -10.61
CA ILE A 155 0.53 1.49 -9.91
C ILE A 155 -0.19 0.18 -10.23
N LEU A 156 -0.25 -0.22 -11.51
CA LEU A 156 -0.97 -1.41 -11.95
C LEU A 156 -0.28 -2.72 -11.57
N MET A 157 1.06 -2.74 -11.63
CA MET A 157 1.85 -3.96 -11.37
C MET A 157 2.17 -4.16 -9.87
N GLY A 158 1.88 -3.16 -9.02
CA GLY A 158 2.28 -3.17 -7.61
C GLY A 158 3.79 -2.99 -7.44
N LYS A 159 4.24 -2.71 -6.21
CA LYS A 159 5.65 -2.46 -5.88
C LYS A 159 6.57 -3.70 -5.92
N GLY A 160 6.02 -4.87 -6.24
CA GLY A 160 6.72 -6.16 -6.17
C GLY A 160 7.21 -6.72 -7.51
N HIS A 161 6.92 -6.06 -8.64
CA HIS A 161 7.48 -6.52 -9.91
C HIS A 161 8.85 -5.90 -10.11
N GLU A 162 9.87 -6.75 -10.03
CA GLU A 162 11.26 -6.43 -10.36
C GLU A 162 11.32 -5.70 -11.71
N MET A 163 12.14 -4.65 -11.77
CA MET A 163 12.46 -3.96 -13.01
C MET A 163 12.95 -4.99 -14.02
N GLU A 164 12.24 -5.17 -15.15
CA GLU A 164 12.80 -5.89 -16.27
C GLU A 164 14.19 -5.30 -16.62
N PRO A 165 15.16 -6.14 -17.06
CA PRO A 165 16.53 -5.72 -17.36
C PRO A 165 16.62 -4.54 -18.33
N ASN A 166 15.57 -4.28 -19.10
CA ASN A 166 15.49 -3.18 -20.08
C ASN A 166 15.34 -1.80 -19.43
N ASP A 167 14.79 -1.71 -18.21
CA ASP A 167 14.65 -0.44 -17.47
C ASP A 167 16.00 0.07 -16.92
N ARG A 168 17.00 -0.83 -16.76
CA ARG A 168 18.37 -0.47 -16.34
C ARG A 168 19.17 0.20 -17.45
N LYS A 169 18.91 -0.15 -18.71
CA LYS A 169 19.61 0.47 -19.86
C LYS A 169 19.25 1.94 -20.08
N PHE A 170 18.04 2.36 -19.69
CA PHE A 170 17.61 3.74 -19.84
C PHE A 170 18.24 4.68 -18.81
N LYS A 171 18.54 4.18 -17.59
CA LYS A 171 19.15 5.00 -16.53
C LYS A 171 20.64 5.26 -16.78
N ASN A 172 21.34 4.31 -17.39
CA ASN A 172 22.78 4.47 -17.74
C ASN A 172 23.02 5.41 -18.93
N ARG A 173 22.07 5.54 -19.86
CA ARG A 173 22.22 6.48 -21.00
C ARG A 173 22.09 7.96 -20.64
N GLN A 174 21.54 8.29 -19.48
CA GLN A 174 21.46 9.68 -18.99
C GLN A 174 22.64 10.05 -18.07
N GLY A 175 23.46 9.09 -17.64
CA GLY A 175 24.65 9.32 -16.80
C GLY A 175 25.96 9.53 -17.56
N GLU A 176 26.06 9.13 -18.83
CA GLU A 176 27.32 9.16 -19.58
C GLU A 176 27.56 10.45 -20.41
N GLY A 177 26.73 11.47 -20.20
CA GLY A 177 26.80 12.73 -20.96
C GLY A 177 27.62 13.87 -20.35
N LYS A 178 28.27 13.67 -19.19
CA LYS A 178 29.03 14.75 -18.53
C LYS A 178 30.26 14.20 -17.82
N GLU A 179 31.27 13.82 -18.58
CA GLU A 179 32.68 13.91 -18.11
C GLU A 179 33.63 13.73 -19.30
N ASP A 180 34.70 14.51 -19.26
CA ASP A 180 35.91 14.45 -20.08
C ASP A 180 35.93 15.19 -21.44
N ARG A 181 35.93 16.54 -21.35
CA ARG A 181 36.76 17.34 -22.23
C ARG A 181 37.89 18.00 -21.44
N LYS A 182 39.00 17.31 -21.20
CA LYS A 182 40.29 17.94 -20.84
C LYS A 182 40.92 18.54 -22.10
N PRO A 183 41.40 19.80 -22.08
CA PRO A 183 42.06 20.41 -23.18
C PRO A 183 43.46 19.82 -23.41
N ARG A 184 43.76 19.35 -24.63
CA ARG A 184 45.10 18.93 -25.06
C ARG A 184 46.04 20.16 -25.02
N LYS A 185 47.04 20.11 -24.14
CA LYS A 185 48.19 21.02 -24.20
C LYS A 185 48.99 20.74 -25.44
N ARG A 186 49.12 21.74 -26.31
CA ARG A 186 50.15 21.78 -27.39
C ARG A 186 51.49 22.00 -26.72
N SER A 187 52.42 21.10 -26.90
CA SER A 187 53.86 21.32 -26.70
C SER A 187 54.51 21.71 -28.01
N LYS A 188 55.30 22.75 -27.89
CA LYS A 188 56.24 23.16 -28.97
C LYS A 188 57.34 22.14 -29.10
#